data_133cbb9a893fa62393cbd486de604d61
#
_entry.id   133cbb9a893fa62393cbd486de604d61
#
_cell.length_a   1.000
_cell.length_b   1.000
_cell.length_c   1.000
_cell.angle_alpha   90.00
_cell.angle_beta   90.00
_cell.angle_gamma   90.00
#
_symmetry.space_group_name_H-M   'P 1'
#
loop_
_entity.id
_entity.type
_entity.pdbx_description
1 polymer ?
#
loop_
_entity_poly.entity_id
_entity_poly.type
_entity_poly.pdbx_seq_one_letter_code
_entity_poly.pdbx_strand_id
1 'polypeptide(L)'
;MSWEENTTQAIENLLIYASAKGLIETVDMPYFRNLLLDAFQLDAPAGDIVPMADVPPTATALLRALCDLAVEKGIIEDMTYARDLFSARLMGLLTPSPREVRTHFQQCVSQRHPEQATEDFYQMCRACDYIKVDAIAQNVRYFADTPAGQLEITINLSKPEKDPKEIAKLKNAPSVGYPKCMLCVENPGYHGRSNFPARQNHRMVPLSLAGQTWYLQYSPYAYYPEHCIVLNSQHVPMRISRGTFDRLFDFVQQFPHYMLGSNADLPIVGGSILNHDHFQGGRYHFPMDDAKVRCQLKSPVPGVSAALLDWPMSTIQLSGTDEQTLIAEASRILNAWRGYSDAQCGIFAETDGTPHNTITPILRKEGEQYRLNLVLRNNRTSEEHPLGIFHPHAPLHHIKKENIGLIEVMGLFILPGRLKTELAALNGYLTGEKPLVRPAESDPCAKHYDWLTEVVARHGLVQTSAEAEAILRQEVALVCAQVLADAGVYKRDEAGLAGFQRFMKALGYEA
;
A
#
# COMPACT_ATOMS: atom_id res chain seq x y z
N MET A 1 26.20 -25.56 24.95
CA MET A 1 26.87 -25.19 23.68
C MET A 1 27.48 -23.82 23.87
N SER A 2 28.68 -23.60 23.31
CA SER A 2 29.31 -22.29 23.30
C SER A 2 28.54 -21.31 22.41
N TRP A 3 28.87 -20.02 22.45
CA TRP A 3 28.29 -19.03 21.55
C TRP A 3 28.58 -19.38 20.07
N GLU A 4 29.82 -19.83 19.79
CA GLU A 4 30.29 -20.26 18.48
C GLU A 4 29.48 -21.46 17.95
N GLU A 5 29.22 -22.46 18.80
CA GLU A 5 28.38 -23.65 18.46
C GLU A 5 26.94 -23.24 18.17
N ASN A 6 26.33 -22.40 19.02
CA ASN A 6 24.96 -21.90 18.82
C ASN A 6 24.86 -21.08 17.53
N THR A 7 25.86 -20.23 17.25
CA THR A 7 25.88 -19.40 16.04
C THR A 7 26.03 -20.26 14.79
N THR A 8 26.93 -21.25 14.83
CA THR A 8 27.10 -22.21 13.72
C THR A 8 25.80 -22.96 13.44
N GLN A 9 25.14 -23.50 14.46
CA GLN A 9 23.86 -24.19 14.30
C GLN A 9 22.77 -23.27 13.71
N ALA A 10 22.69 -22.03 14.16
CA ALA A 10 21.70 -21.05 13.64
C ALA A 10 22.01 -20.67 12.18
N ILE A 11 23.29 -20.57 11.79
CA ILE A 11 23.70 -20.35 10.40
C ILE A 11 23.28 -21.54 9.53
N GLU A 12 23.54 -22.77 9.97
CA GLU A 12 23.15 -23.97 9.20
C GLU A 12 21.63 -24.06 9.02
N ASN A 13 20.85 -23.74 10.05
CA ASN A 13 19.41 -23.70 9.94
C ASN A 13 18.94 -22.68 8.89
N LEU A 14 19.58 -21.50 8.82
CA LEU A 14 19.25 -20.48 7.81
C LEU A 14 19.64 -20.95 6.39
N LEU A 15 20.78 -21.65 6.23
CA LEU A 15 21.20 -22.24 4.95
C LEU A 15 20.24 -23.33 4.46
N ILE A 16 19.81 -24.23 5.36
CA ILE A 16 18.80 -25.26 5.05
C ILE A 16 17.50 -24.59 4.59
N TYR A 17 17.06 -23.55 5.31
CA TYR A 17 15.88 -22.75 4.92
C TYR A 17 16.07 -22.16 3.53
N ALA A 18 17.15 -21.46 3.27
CA ALA A 18 17.42 -20.76 2.01
C ALA A 18 17.46 -21.75 0.83
N SER A 19 18.08 -22.91 1.00
CA SER A 19 18.10 -23.98 -0.02
C SER A 19 16.69 -24.55 -0.26
N ALA A 20 15.95 -24.87 0.80
CA ALA A 20 14.59 -25.39 0.69
C ALA A 20 13.60 -24.41 0.05
N LYS A 21 13.86 -23.08 0.17
CA LYS A 21 13.07 -22.03 -0.46
C LYS A 21 13.58 -21.64 -1.86
N GLY A 22 14.61 -22.30 -2.38
CA GLY A 22 15.17 -22.04 -3.71
C GLY A 22 15.90 -20.70 -3.83
N LEU A 23 16.36 -20.12 -2.70
CA LEU A 23 17.18 -18.89 -2.74
C LEU A 23 18.63 -19.20 -3.13
N ILE A 24 19.14 -20.37 -2.74
CA ILE A 24 20.48 -20.88 -3.04
C ILE A 24 20.41 -22.33 -3.47
N GLU A 25 21.40 -22.78 -4.24
CA GLU A 25 21.55 -24.20 -4.55
C GLU A 25 22.26 -24.94 -3.38
N THR A 26 21.88 -26.19 -3.13
CA THR A 26 22.46 -26.98 -2.04
C THR A 26 23.98 -27.16 -2.22
N VAL A 27 24.45 -27.27 -3.45
CA VAL A 27 25.88 -27.39 -3.78
C VAL A 27 26.69 -26.15 -3.37
N ASP A 28 26.05 -24.98 -3.31
CA ASP A 28 26.70 -23.71 -2.96
C ASP A 28 26.63 -23.39 -1.46
N MET A 29 26.01 -24.22 -0.64
CA MET A 29 25.93 -24.00 0.82
C MET A 29 27.29 -23.69 1.47
N PRO A 30 28.42 -24.35 1.12
CA PRO A 30 29.73 -24.01 1.69
C PRO A 30 30.15 -22.55 1.42
N TYR A 31 29.90 -22.03 0.22
CA TYR A 31 30.18 -20.64 -0.12
C TYR A 31 29.35 -19.68 0.75
N PHE A 32 28.06 -19.89 0.84
CA PHE A 32 27.17 -19.04 1.64
C PHE A 32 27.45 -19.15 3.14
N ARG A 33 27.84 -20.35 3.62
CA ARG A 33 28.31 -20.54 5.01
C ARG A 33 29.46 -19.61 5.33
N ASN A 34 30.47 -19.54 4.47
CA ASN A 34 31.63 -18.70 4.68
C ASN A 34 31.23 -17.20 4.73
N LEU A 35 30.30 -16.74 3.90
CA LEU A 35 29.80 -15.38 3.97
C LEU A 35 29.04 -15.07 5.28
N LEU A 36 28.30 -16.03 5.81
CA LEU A 36 27.58 -15.89 7.08
C LEU A 36 28.54 -15.97 8.27
N LEU A 37 29.57 -16.84 8.24
CA LEU A 37 30.64 -16.88 9.25
C LEU A 37 31.37 -15.54 9.33
N ASP A 38 31.71 -14.93 8.18
CA ASP A 38 32.31 -13.60 8.14
C ASP A 38 31.42 -12.54 8.79
N ALA A 39 30.10 -12.58 8.55
CA ALA A 39 29.14 -11.65 9.16
C ALA A 39 29.12 -11.75 10.70
N PHE A 40 29.47 -12.92 11.27
CA PHE A 40 29.56 -13.17 12.70
C PHE A 40 31.02 -13.14 13.22
N GLN A 41 31.99 -12.84 12.37
CA GLN A 41 33.43 -12.81 12.71
C GLN A 41 33.93 -14.15 13.25
N LEU A 42 33.46 -15.26 12.66
CA LEU A 42 33.89 -16.62 12.96
C LEU A 42 34.87 -17.13 11.89
N ASP A 43 35.99 -17.67 12.32
CA ASP A 43 37.03 -18.22 11.42
C ASP A 43 36.64 -19.59 10.86
N ALA A 44 35.82 -20.35 11.59
CA ALA A 44 35.39 -21.71 11.23
C ALA A 44 34.04 -22.09 11.90
N PRO A 45 33.30 -23.07 11.34
CA PRO A 45 32.18 -23.69 12.04
C PRO A 45 32.64 -24.38 13.32
N ALA A 46 31.82 -24.31 14.39
CA ALA A 46 32.09 -24.93 15.67
C ALA A 46 30.99 -25.94 16.05
N GLY A 47 31.37 -27.02 16.74
CA GLY A 47 30.47 -28.03 17.22
C GLY A 47 29.94 -28.99 16.15
N ASP A 48 29.13 -29.97 16.61
CA ASP A 48 28.40 -30.90 15.74
C ASP A 48 27.08 -30.29 15.26
N ILE A 49 26.89 -30.23 13.94
CA ILE A 49 25.70 -29.66 13.32
C ILE A 49 24.55 -30.69 13.36
N VAL A 50 23.44 -30.29 13.97
CA VAL A 50 22.19 -31.08 13.96
C VAL A 50 21.29 -30.54 12.86
N PRO A 51 20.98 -31.31 11.80
CA PRO A 51 20.07 -30.85 10.76
C PRO A 51 18.70 -30.46 11.34
N MET A 52 18.16 -29.34 10.90
CA MET A 52 16.81 -28.91 11.26
C MET A 52 15.79 -29.93 10.71
N ALA A 53 14.88 -30.42 11.59
CA ALA A 53 13.90 -31.44 11.21
C ALA A 53 12.82 -30.89 10.27
N ASP A 54 12.32 -29.68 10.58
CA ASP A 54 11.23 -29.02 9.84
C ASP A 54 11.66 -27.64 9.38
N VAL A 55 11.51 -27.36 8.08
CA VAL A 55 11.80 -26.05 7.50
C VAL A 55 10.63 -25.11 7.79
N PRO A 56 10.84 -23.97 8.50
CA PRO A 56 9.77 -23.05 8.80
C PRO A 56 9.21 -22.38 7.53
N PRO A 57 7.96 -21.89 7.57
CA PRO A 57 7.35 -21.20 6.42
C PRO A 57 8.06 -19.89 6.07
N THR A 58 8.64 -19.20 7.05
CA THR A 58 9.32 -17.91 6.93
C THR A 58 10.68 -17.92 7.62
N ALA A 59 11.57 -16.96 7.26
CA ALA A 59 12.89 -16.82 7.89
C ALA A 59 12.84 -16.10 9.26
N THR A 60 11.72 -15.51 9.65
CA THR A 60 11.62 -14.58 10.78
C THR A 60 12.17 -15.11 12.09
N ALA A 61 11.81 -16.36 12.46
CA ALA A 61 12.30 -16.96 13.72
C ALA A 61 13.80 -17.26 13.67
N LEU A 62 14.33 -17.72 12.54
CA LEU A 62 15.74 -17.99 12.32
C LEU A 62 16.57 -16.70 12.40
N LEU A 63 16.09 -15.63 11.75
CA LEU A 63 16.73 -14.32 11.77
C LEU A 63 16.71 -13.69 13.17
N ARG A 64 15.63 -13.89 13.93
CA ARG A 64 15.56 -13.43 15.32
C ARG A 64 16.64 -14.09 16.17
N ALA A 65 16.76 -15.42 16.09
CA ALA A 65 17.79 -16.16 16.83
C ALA A 65 19.20 -15.69 16.47
N LEU A 66 19.49 -15.47 15.19
CA LEU A 66 20.77 -14.92 14.73
C LEU A 66 21.02 -13.50 15.21
N CYS A 67 20.01 -12.63 15.23
CA CYS A 67 20.11 -11.28 15.79
C CYS A 67 20.38 -11.31 17.30
N ASP A 68 19.73 -12.22 18.04
CA ASP A 68 19.98 -12.38 19.48
C ASP A 68 21.44 -12.76 19.77
N LEU A 69 22.00 -13.70 19.00
CA LEU A 69 23.42 -14.07 19.06
C LEU A 69 24.36 -12.92 18.68
N ALA A 70 23.97 -12.12 17.67
CA ALA A 70 24.75 -10.94 17.28
C ALA A 70 24.73 -9.83 18.34
N VAL A 71 23.63 -9.65 19.05
CA VAL A 71 23.52 -8.75 20.22
C VAL A 71 24.36 -9.26 21.38
N GLU A 72 24.27 -10.55 21.70
CA GLU A 72 25.04 -11.20 22.79
C GLU A 72 26.55 -10.98 22.61
N LYS A 73 27.04 -11.08 21.37
CA LYS A 73 28.49 -10.87 21.05
C LYS A 73 28.85 -9.37 20.88
N GLY A 74 27.89 -8.47 20.89
CA GLY A 74 28.11 -7.05 20.65
C GLY A 74 28.42 -6.68 19.20
N ILE A 75 28.04 -7.54 18.23
CA ILE A 75 28.18 -7.28 16.78
C ILE A 75 27.18 -6.18 16.37
N ILE A 76 25.99 -6.18 16.94
CA ILE A 76 24.95 -5.16 16.75
C ILE A 76 24.43 -4.65 18.09
N GLU A 77 23.89 -3.43 18.10
CA GLU A 77 23.14 -2.90 19.24
C GLU A 77 21.78 -3.60 19.37
N ASP A 78 21.26 -3.77 20.61
CA ASP A 78 19.91 -4.27 20.84
C ASP A 78 18.87 -3.17 20.59
N MET A 79 18.67 -2.83 19.34
CA MET A 79 17.74 -1.82 18.84
C MET A 79 17.01 -2.37 17.62
N THR A 80 15.73 -2.03 17.48
CA THR A 80 14.89 -2.54 16.37
C THR A 80 15.53 -2.28 15.01
N TYR A 81 16.00 -1.06 14.76
CA TYR A 81 16.63 -0.73 13.48
C TYR A 81 17.90 -1.54 13.22
N ALA A 82 18.72 -1.79 14.24
CA ALA A 82 19.98 -2.53 14.08
C ALA A 82 19.72 -4.00 13.77
N ARG A 83 18.72 -4.59 14.41
CA ARG A 83 18.22 -5.95 14.10
C ARG A 83 17.67 -6.04 12.69
N ASP A 84 16.87 -5.07 12.23
CA ASP A 84 16.35 -5.00 10.86
C ASP A 84 17.47 -4.88 9.82
N LEU A 85 18.46 -4.00 10.07
CA LEU A 85 19.62 -3.84 9.18
C LEU A 85 20.41 -5.16 9.08
N PHE A 86 20.63 -5.83 10.20
CA PHE A 86 21.43 -7.06 10.24
C PHE A 86 20.67 -8.24 9.59
N SER A 87 19.37 -8.41 9.88
CA SER A 87 18.53 -9.40 9.22
C SER A 87 18.53 -9.23 7.71
N ALA A 88 18.37 -7.99 7.22
CA ALA A 88 18.41 -7.71 5.79
C ALA A 88 19.80 -7.96 5.18
N ARG A 89 20.89 -7.74 5.94
CA ARG A 89 22.26 -8.10 5.53
C ARG A 89 22.39 -9.61 5.35
N LEU A 90 21.98 -10.41 6.36
CA LEU A 90 22.09 -11.88 6.30
C LEU A 90 21.28 -12.44 5.12
N MET A 91 20.03 -12.03 4.98
CA MET A 91 19.19 -12.46 3.86
C MET A 91 19.69 -11.94 2.52
N GLY A 92 20.27 -10.73 2.49
CA GLY A 92 20.86 -10.15 1.28
C GLY A 92 21.99 -10.99 0.70
N LEU A 93 22.79 -11.66 1.56
CA LEU A 93 23.82 -12.61 1.14
C LEU A 93 23.23 -13.85 0.45
N LEU A 94 22.04 -14.29 0.88
CA LEU A 94 21.37 -15.50 0.39
C LEU A 94 20.37 -15.24 -0.75
N THR A 95 20.03 -13.96 -1.01
CA THR A 95 19.05 -13.59 -2.04
C THR A 95 19.71 -13.64 -3.41
N PRO A 96 19.10 -14.31 -4.42
CA PRO A 96 19.62 -14.35 -5.78
C PRO A 96 20.04 -12.96 -6.29
N SER A 97 21.10 -12.91 -7.07
CA SER A 97 21.62 -11.64 -7.58
C SER A 97 20.59 -10.91 -8.48
N PRO A 98 20.70 -9.58 -8.64
CA PRO A 98 19.80 -8.84 -9.55
C PRO A 98 19.80 -9.40 -10.98
N ARG A 99 20.93 -9.97 -11.43
CA ARG A 99 21.03 -10.59 -12.75
C ARG A 99 20.22 -11.87 -12.84
N GLU A 100 20.33 -12.75 -11.86
CA GLU A 100 19.62 -14.03 -11.81
C GLU A 100 18.10 -13.78 -11.78
N VAL A 101 17.63 -12.91 -10.87
CA VAL A 101 16.22 -12.55 -10.76
C VAL A 101 15.67 -11.98 -12.08
N ARG A 102 16.40 -11.03 -12.68
CA ARG A 102 16.01 -10.43 -13.97
C ARG A 102 15.99 -11.48 -15.09
N THR A 103 17.00 -12.33 -15.17
CA THR A 103 17.10 -13.34 -16.24
C THR A 103 15.94 -14.33 -16.15
N HIS A 104 15.65 -14.85 -14.96
CA HIS A 104 14.52 -15.74 -14.73
C HIS A 104 13.18 -15.07 -15.09
N PHE A 105 12.94 -13.86 -14.57
CA PHE A 105 11.71 -13.11 -14.84
C PHE A 105 11.50 -12.88 -16.35
N GLN A 106 12.54 -12.39 -17.05
CA GLN A 106 12.47 -12.15 -18.48
C GLN A 106 12.28 -13.42 -19.30
N GLN A 107 12.88 -14.53 -18.86
CA GLN A 107 12.71 -15.83 -19.50
C GLN A 107 11.24 -16.30 -19.41
N CYS A 108 10.62 -16.21 -18.23
CA CYS A 108 9.21 -16.57 -18.06
C CYS A 108 8.30 -15.68 -18.93
N VAL A 109 8.53 -14.36 -18.95
CA VAL A 109 7.75 -13.43 -19.79
C VAL A 109 7.92 -13.76 -21.27
N SER A 110 9.15 -14.02 -21.73
CA SER A 110 9.42 -14.35 -23.15
C SER A 110 8.76 -15.66 -23.59
N GLN A 111 8.58 -16.60 -22.67
CA GLN A 111 7.87 -17.86 -22.88
C GLN A 111 6.34 -17.72 -22.78
N ARG A 112 5.82 -16.49 -22.64
CA ARG A 112 4.40 -16.15 -22.46
C ARG A 112 3.79 -16.69 -21.17
N HIS A 113 4.57 -16.71 -20.09
CA HIS A 113 4.13 -17.05 -18.73
C HIS A 113 4.27 -15.84 -17.77
N PRO A 114 3.59 -14.69 -18.03
CA PRO A 114 3.74 -13.50 -17.21
C PRO A 114 3.24 -13.72 -15.76
N GLU A 115 2.23 -14.57 -15.56
CA GLU A 115 1.75 -14.93 -14.22
C GLU A 115 2.81 -15.68 -13.42
N GLN A 116 3.51 -16.63 -14.05
CA GLN A 116 4.59 -17.36 -13.40
C GLN A 116 5.76 -16.43 -13.07
N ALA A 117 6.10 -15.49 -13.97
CA ALA A 117 7.16 -14.52 -13.73
C ALA A 117 6.90 -13.68 -12.47
N THR A 118 5.67 -13.18 -12.33
CA THR A 118 5.27 -12.37 -11.17
C THR A 118 5.16 -13.20 -9.90
N GLU A 119 4.62 -14.44 -9.98
CA GLU A 119 4.50 -15.35 -8.85
C GLU A 119 5.87 -15.76 -8.30
N ASP A 120 6.79 -16.21 -9.16
CA ASP A 120 8.15 -16.61 -8.75
C ASP A 120 8.89 -15.44 -8.10
N PHE A 121 8.77 -14.24 -8.68
CA PHE A 121 9.37 -13.03 -8.10
C PHE A 121 8.75 -12.67 -6.74
N TYR A 122 7.42 -12.81 -6.60
CA TYR A 122 6.71 -12.59 -5.34
C TYR A 122 7.13 -13.59 -4.26
N GLN A 123 7.19 -14.89 -4.60
CA GLN A 123 7.61 -15.94 -3.67
C GLN A 123 9.07 -15.77 -3.24
N MET A 124 9.96 -15.40 -4.15
CA MET A 124 11.34 -15.04 -3.81
C MET A 124 11.40 -13.88 -2.82
N CYS A 125 10.61 -12.81 -3.04
CA CYS A 125 10.54 -11.66 -2.12
C CYS A 125 10.00 -12.03 -0.73
N ARG A 126 9.11 -13.02 -0.64
CA ARG A 126 8.63 -13.59 0.64
C ARG A 126 9.71 -14.44 1.31
N ALA A 127 10.35 -15.33 0.55
CA ALA A 127 11.37 -16.24 1.04
C ALA A 127 12.60 -15.50 1.58
N CYS A 128 13.03 -14.42 0.92
CA CYS A 128 14.16 -13.62 1.36
C CYS A 128 13.83 -12.59 2.46
N ASP A 129 12.67 -12.71 3.12
CA ASP A 129 12.21 -11.81 4.19
C ASP A 129 12.18 -10.32 3.79
N TYR A 130 12.10 -10.03 2.49
CA TYR A 130 11.86 -8.66 2.03
C TYR A 130 10.40 -8.27 2.26
N ILE A 131 9.45 -9.14 1.93
CA ILE A 131 8.05 -9.02 2.34
C ILE A 131 7.93 -9.60 3.75
N LYS A 132 7.54 -8.77 4.68
CA LYS A 132 7.45 -9.09 6.12
C LYS A 132 6.19 -9.91 6.46
N VAL A 133 6.16 -11.17 5.98
CA VAL A 133 4.97 -12.05 6.02
C VAL A 133 4.41 -12.19 7.43
N ASP A 134 5.27 -12.48 8.43
CA ASP A 134 4.82 -12.69 9.81
C ASP A 134 4.32 -11.41 10.47
N ALA A 135 4.92 -10.26 10.14
CA ALA A 135 4.44 -8.97 10.60
C ALA A 135 3.09 -8.63 9.97
N ILE A 136 2.92 -8.89 8.67
CA ILE A 136 1.65 -8.68 7.96
C ILE A 136 0.55 -9.58 8.54
N ALA A 137 0.86 -10.82 8.93
CA ALA A 137 -0.09 -11.74 9.55
C ALA A 137 -0.65 -11.25 10.91
N GLN A 138 0.02 -10.28 11.56
CA GLN A 138 -0.48 -9.66 12.80
C GLN A 138 -1.56 -8.60 12.56
N ASN A 139 -1.72 -8.13 11.32
CA ASN A 139 -2.73 -7.11 10.99
C ASN A 139 -4.13 -7.59 11.34
N VAL A 140 -4.96 -6.70 11.89
CA VAL A 140 -6.38 -6.98 12.08
C VAL A 140 -7.11 -6.61 10.79
N ARG A 141 -7.70 -7.58 10.12
CA ARG A 141 -8.38 -7.42 8.84
C ARG A 141 -9.82 -7.91 8.93
N TYR A 142 -10.75 -7.12 8.42
CA TYR A 142 -12.17 -7.49 8.34
C TYR A 142 -12.89 -6.74 7.24
N PHE A 143 -14.04 -7.28 6.83
CA PHE A 143 -14.97 -6.65 5.90
C PHE A 143 -16.20 -6.17 6.66
N ALA A 144 -16.78 -5.06 6.23
CA ALA A 144 -18.01 -4.54 6.81
C ALA A 144 -18.90 -3.91 5.72
N ASP A 145 -20.19 -4.18 5.80
CA ASP A 145 -21.19 -3.61 4.90
C ASP A 145 -21.49 -2.16 5.29
N THR A 146 -21.52 -1.28 4.31
CA THR A 146 -21.79 0.15 4.50
C THR A 146 -22.76 0.64 3.43
N PRO A 147 -23.33 1.85 3.57
CA PRO A 147 -24.10 2.47 2.50
C PRO A 147 -23.31 2.69 1.20
N ALA A 148 -21.99 2.63 1.26
CA ALA A 148 -21.10 2.72 0.11
C ALA A 148 -20.87 1.37 -0.59
N GLY A 149 -21.39 0.29 -0.04
CA GLY A 149 -21.04 -1.09 -0.36
C GLY A 149 -20.16 -1.70 0.73
N GLN A 150 -19.68 -2.91 0.51
CA GLN A 150 -18.75 -3.54 1.43
C GLN A 150 -17.40 -2.81 1.39
N LEU A 151 -16.82 -2.50 2.54
CA LEU A 151 -15.46 -1.97 2.68
C LEU A 151 -14.56 -2.99 3.36
N GLU A 152 -13.28 -2.93 3.04
CA GLU A 152 -12.25 -3.71 3.69
C GLU A 152 -11.42 -2.82 4.60
N ILE A 153 -11.28 -3.23 5.87
CA ILE A 153 -10.57 -2.48 6.90
C ILE A 153 -9.38 -3.29 7.40
N THR A 154 -8.21 -2.69 7.37
CA THR A 154 -6.98 -3.25 7.95
C THR A 154 -6.41 -2.31 8.99
N ILE A 155 -6.34 -2.73 10.25
CA ILE A 155 -5.53 -2.06 11.27
C ILE A 155 -4.11 -2.60 11.12
N ASN A 156 -3.22 -1.74 10.66
CA ASN A 156 -1.86 -2.13 10.26
C ASN A 156 -0.92 -2.18 11.47
N LEU A 157 -0.55 -3.39 11.85
CA LEU A 157 0.40 -3.70 12.93
C LEU A 157 1.79 -4.09 12.39
N SER A 158 1.92 -4.27 11.07
CA SER A 158 3.16 -4.74 10.44
C SER A 158 4.27 -3.70 10.42
N LYS A 159 3.91 -2.41 10.54
CA LYS A 159 4.88 -1.32 10.64
C LYS A 159 5.10 -1.01 12.13
N PRO A 160 6.24 -1.40 12.72
CA PRO A 160 6.48 -1.18 14.15
C PRO A 160 6.45 0.31 14.49
N GLU A 161 5.80 0.64 15.61
CA GLU A 161 5.92 1.96 16.21
C GLU A 161 7.34 2.13 16.74
N LYS A 162 7.93 3.29 16.47
CA LYS A 162 9.31 3.56 16.90
C LYS A 162 9.36 3.81 18.41
N ASP A 163 10.29 3.17 19.10
CA ASP A 163 10.60 3.44 20.49
C ASP A 163 10.97 4.94 20.68
N PRO A 164 10.52 5.62 21.76
CA PRO A 164 10.92 7.00 22.06
C PRO A 164 12.44 7.24 22.04
N LYS A 165 13.25 6.25 22.47
CA LYS A 165 14.72 6.31 22.39
C LYS A 165 15.22 6.31 20.96
N GLU A 166 14.58 5.52 20.07
CA GLU A 166 14.88 5.51 18.63
C GLU A 166 14.49 6.84 17.98
N ILE A 167 13.34 7.41 18.34
CA ILE A 167 12.89 8.73 17.86
C ILE A 167 13.91 9.82 18.22
N ALA A 168 14.44 9.79 19.46
CA ALA A 168 15.46 10.75 19.89
C ALA A 168 16.78 10.62 19.12
N LYS A 169 17.26 9.40 18.84
CA LYS A 169 18.43 9.15 17.97
C LYS A 169 18.19 9.62 16.53
N LEU A 170 16.98 9.44 16.00
CA LEU A 170 16.61 9.79 14.64
C LEU A 170 16.61 11.30 14.37
N LYS A 171 16.25 12.11 15.36
CA LYS A 171 16.29 13.60 15.25
C LYS A 171 17.68 14.13 14.92
N ASN A 172 18.72 13.43 15.36
CA ASN A 172 20.13 13.84 15.20
C ASN A 172 20.85 13.06 14.07
N ALA A 173 20.14 12.19 13.34
CA ALA A 173 20.75 11.40 12.27
C ALA A 173 21.04 12.31 11.05
N PRO A 174 22.26 12.26 10.47
CA PRO A 174 22.59 13.08 9.32
C PRO A 174 21.73 12.72 8.11
N SER A 175 21.27 13.75 7.37
CA SER A 175 20.61 13.55 6.09
C SER A 175 21.66 13.21 5.03
N VAL A 176 21.63 11.98 4.55
CA VAL A 176 22.47 11.52 3.44
C VAL A 176 21.56 11.42 2.22
N GLY A 177 21.69 12.27 1.24
CA GLY A 177 20.80 12.32 0.05
C GLY A 177 20.89 11.06 -0.86
N TYR A 178 21.22 9.89 -0.32
CA TYR A 178 21.34 8.61 -1.03
C TYR A 178 20.79 7.44 -0.20
N PRO A 179 19.91 6.58 -0.77
CA PRO A 179 19.07 6.90 -1.96
C PRO A 179 18.21 8.15 -1.72
N LYS A 180 17.80 8.84 -2.78
CA LYS A 180 16.99 10.09 -2.63
C LYS A 180 15.61 9.82 -2.02
N CYS A 181 14.99 8.68 -2.35
CA CYS A 181 13.72 8.25 -1.75
C CYS A 181 13.59 6.72 -1.74
N MET A 182 12.50 6.22 -1.15
CA MET A 182 12.21 4.78 -1.02
C MET A 182 11.96 4.06 -2.36
N LEU A 183 11.73 4.81 -3.45
CA LEU A 183 11.45 4.28 -4.78
C LEU A 183 12.61 4.42 -5.76
N CYS A 184 13.76 4.97 -5.35
CA CYS A 184 14.91 5.12 -6.23
C CYS A 184 15.54 3.77 -6.58
N VAL A 185 16.04 3.66 -7.82
CA VAL A 185 16.69 2.45 -8.34
C VAL A 185 17.98 2.09 -7.60
N GLU A 186 18.51 2.99 -6.78
CA GLU A 186 19.68 2.79 -5.91
C GLU A 186 19.33 2.02 -4.62
N ASN A 187 18.04 1.74 -4.35
CA ASN A 187 17.64 1.01 -3.15
C ASN A 187 18.13 -0.44 -3.10
N PRO A 188 18.00 -1.29 -4.14
CA PRO A 188 18.47 -2.67 -4.08
C PRO A 188 19.95 -2.77 -3.69
N GLY A 189 20.24 -3.56 -2.65
CA GLY A 189 21.60 -3.73 -2.12
C GLY A 189 22.02 -2.66 -1.11
N TYR A 190 21.25 -1.58 -0.91
CA TYR A 190 21.62 -0.55 0.06
C TYR A 190 21.53 -1.08 1.49
N HIS A 191 22.61 -0.85 2.28
CA HIS A 191 22.73 -1.39 3.65
C HIS A 191 21.75 -0.76 4.66
N GLY A 192 21.16 0.40 4.32
CA GLY A 192 20.30 1.12 5.24
C GLY A 192 21.06 1.95 6.29
N ARG A 193 20.32 2.57 7.19
CA ARG A 193 20.80 3.32 8.35
C ARG A 193 19.65 3.51 9.36
N SER A 194 19.93 4.04 10.52
CA SER A 194 18.89 4.21 11.58
C SER A 194 17.60 4.91 11.11
N ASN A 195 17.68 5.85 10.16
CA ASN A 195 16.52 6.58 9.61
C ASN A 195 16.14 6.18 8.17
N PHE A 196 16.73 5.13 7.62
CA PHE A 196 16.42 4.62 6.28
C PHE A 196 16.54 3.10 6.26
N PRO A 197 15.52 2.35 5.78
CA PRO A 197 15.51 0.90 5.86
C PRO A 197 16.62 0.25 5.04
N ALA A 198 17.09 -0.92 5.50
CA ALA A 198 17.96 -1.78 4.73
C ALA A 198 17.24 -2.33 3.49
N ARG A 199 17.99 -2.52 2.42
CA ARG A 199 17.51 -2.99 1.12
C ARG A 199 18.44 -4.06 0.51
N GLN A 200 19.24 -4.76 1.32
CA GLN A 200 20.21 -5.74 0.81
C GLN A 200 19.52 -6.98 0.22
N ASN A 201 18.39 -7.38 0.80
CA ASN A 201 17.50 -8.44 0.30
C ASN A 201 16.42 -7.94 -0.69
N HIS A 202 16.45 -6.66 -1.06
CA HIS A 202 15.50 -6.08 -2.03
C HIS A 202 15.95 -6.32 -3.47
N ARG A 203 15.00 -6.66 -4.35
CA ARG A 203 15.22 -6.77 -5.79
C ARG A 203 14.13 -6.03 -6.55
N MET A 204 14.51 -5.59 -7.75
CA MET A 204 13.62 -4.98 -8.74
C MET A 204 13.85 -5.64 -10.09
N VAL A 205 12.80 -5.73 -10.90
CA VAL A 205 12.90 -6.19 -12.30
C VAL A 205 12.58 -5.05 -13.24
N PRO A 206 13.41 -4.82 -14.29
CA PRO A 206 13.16 -3.78 -15.27
C PRO A 206 12.01 -4.16 -16.20
N LEU A 207 11.17 -3.18 -16.52
CA LEU A 207 10.09 -3.23 -17.49
C LEU A 207 10.28 -2.16 -18.56
N SER A 208 9.76 -2.39 -19.76
CA SER A 208 9.61 -1.35 -20.76
C SER A 208 8.15 -0.91 -20.80
N LEU A 209 7.85 0.36 -20.45
CA LEU A 209 6.51 0.92 -20.53
C LEU A 209 6.51 2.17 -21.40
N ALA A 210 5.72 2.16 -22.45
CA ALA A 210 5.67 3.22 -23.47
C ALA A 210 7.08 3.62 -23.96
N GLY A 211 7.95 2.63 -24.19
CA GLY A 211 9.32 2.81 -24.66
C GLY A 211 10.31 3.38 -23.61
N GLN A 212 9.91 3.49 -22.36
CA GLN A 212 10.74 3.97 -21.26
C GLN A 212 11.07 2.84 -20.29
N THR A 213 12.23 2.93 -19.63
CA THR A 213 12.61 1.98 -18.57
C THR A 213 11.90 2.30 -17.26
N TRP A 214 11.17 1.32 -16.75
CA TRP A 214 10.51 1.30 -15.44
C TRP A 214 10.99 0.09 -14.66
N TYR A 215 10.62 0.01 -13.38
CA TYR A 215 10.96 -1.14 -12.55
C TYR A 215 9.73 -1.60 -11.77
N LEU A 216 9.58 -2.92 -11.66
CA LEU A 216 8.62 -3.56 -10.78
C LEU A 216 9.31 -3.98 -9.48
N GLN A 217 8.71 -3.69 -8.35
CA GLN A 217 9.04 -4.22 -7.02
C GLN A 217 7.78 -4.54 -6.25
N TYR A 218 7.88 -5.42 -5.24
CA TYR A 218 6.80 -5.59 -4.27
C TYR A 218 6.95 -4.67 -3.07
N SER A 219 5.84 -4.40 -2.38
CA SER A 219 5.85 -3.65 -1.12
C SER A 219 6.30 -4.56 0.02
N PRO A 220 7.26 -4.15 0.87
CA PRO A 220 7.68 -4.95 2.02
C PRO A 220 6.59 -5.12 3.09
N TYR A 221 5.64 -4.19 3.16
CA TYR A 221 4.47 -4.23 4.03
C TYR A 221 3.23 -4.25 3.15
N ALA A 222 3.06 -5.37 2.42
CA ALA A 222 1.98 -5.53 1.46
C ALA A 222 0.61 -5.40 2.15
N TYR A 223 -0.23 -4.51 1.64
CA TYR A 223 -1.59 -4.30 2.16
C TYR A 223 -2.57 -5.33 1.61
N TYR A 224 -2.22 -5.95 0.50
CA TYR A 224 -2.95 -7.04 -0.15
C TYR A 224 -1.94 -7.97 -0.86
N PRO A 225 -2.33 -9.22 -1.22
CA PRO A 225 -1.45 -10.13 -1.94
C PRO A 225 -0.89 -9.50 -3.23
N GLU A 226 0.38 -9.76 -3.51
CA GLU A 226 1.09 -9.26 -4.69
C GLU A 226 1.06 -7.72 -4.86
N HIS A 227 0.94 -6.96 -3.75
CA HIS A 227 1.01 -5.50 -3.77
C HIS A 227 2.34 -5.04 -4.36
N CYS A 228 2.31 -4.55 -5.59
CA CYS A 228 3.48 -4.11 -6.31
C CYS A 228 3.50 -2.59 -6.52
N ILE A 229 4.71 -2.08 -6.75
CA ILE A 229 4.97 -0.70 -7.13
C ILE A 229 5.74 -0.74 -8.45
N VAL A 230 5.24 -0.02 -9.45
CA VAL A 230 5.90 0.17 -10.73
C VAL A 230 6.42 1.60 -10.78
N LEU A 231 7.74 1.75 -10.76
CA LEU A 231 8.40 3.05 -10.55
C LEU A 231 9.23 3.46 -11.76
N ASN A 232 9.29 4.77 -12.00
CA ASN A 232 10.15 5.33 -13.03
C ASN A 232 11.62 5.12 -12.69
N SER A 233 12.44 4.79 -13.69
CA SER A 233 13.89 4.67 -13.51
C SER A 233 14.57 5.98 -13.06
N GLN A 234 13.93 7.12 -13.31
CA GLN A 234 14.39 8.45 -12.94
C GLN A 234 13.58 9.02 -11.78
N HIS A 235 14.27 9.71 -10.86
CA HIS A 235 13.62 10.42 -9.76
C HIS A 235 12.99 11.72 -10.28
N VAL A 236 11.80 11.63 -10.86
CA VAL A 236 11.03 12.75 -11.40
C VAL A 236 9.66 12.82 -10.72
N PRO A 237 9.08 14.02 -10.53
CA PRO A 237 7.78 14.16 -9.92
C PRO A 237 6.67 13.45 -10.71
N MET A 238 5.65 12.98 -10.00
CA MET A 238 4.44 12.44 -10.59
C MET A 238 3.71 13.50 -11.41
N ARG A 239 3.19 13.09 -12.55
CA ARG A 239 2.34 13.91 -13.40
C ARG A 239 1.35 13.04 -14.17
N ILE A 240 0.06 13.20 -13.89
CA ILE A 240 -0.99 12.52 -14.64
C ILE A 240 -1.11 13.19 -16.03
N SER A 241 -1.00 12.40 -17.07
CA SER A 241 -1.02 12.88 -18.46
C SER A 241 -1.44 11.73 -19.39
N ARG A 242 -1.52 11.99 -20.70
CA ARG A 242 -1.71 10.92 -21.70
C ARG A 242 -0.68 9.79 -21.50
N GLY A 243 0.60 10.15 -21.29
CA GLY A 243 1.65 9.16 -21.05
C GLY A 243 1.43 8.27 -19.80
N THR A 244 0.63 8.75 -18.82
CA THR A 244 0.19 7.90 -17.70
C THR A 244 -0.72 6.78 -18.20
N PHE A 245 -1.70 7.10 -19.05
CA PHE A 245 -2.58 6.10 -19.65
C PHE A 245 -1.82 5.15 -20.57
N ASP A 246 -0.95 5.66 -21.43
CA ASP A 246 -0.10 4.82 -22.30
C ASP A 246 0.66 3.76 -21.47
N ARG A 247 1.24 4.13 -20.33
CA ARG A 247 1.97 3.21 -19.43
C ARG A 247 1.07 2.25 -18.68
N LEU A 248 -0.12 2.69 -18.23
CA LEU A 248 -1.09 1.81 -17.60
C LEU A 248 -1.54 0.69 -18.53
N PHE A 249 -1.89 1.03 -19.78
CA PHE A 249 -2.33 0.07 -20.78
C PHE A 249 -1.20 -0.90 -21.17
N ASP A 250 0.00 -0.40 -21.43
CA ASP A 250 1.17 -1.23 -21.75
C ASP A 250 1.49 -2.22 -20.62
N PHE A 251 1.42 -1.79 -19.36
CA PHE A 251 1.62 -2.69 -18.22
C PHE A 251 0.55 -3.78 -18.14
N VAL A 252 -0.73 -3.41 -18.21
CA VAL A 252 -1.85 -4.36 -18.09
C VAL A 252 -1.91 -5.31 -19.30
N GLN A 253 -1.41 -4.88 -20.46
CA GLN A 253 -1.24 -5.76 -21.62
C GLN A 253 -0.15 -6.82 -21.37
N GLN A 254 0.97 -6.42 -20.74
CA GLN A 254 2.05 -7.35 -20.40
C GLN A 254 1.65 -8.28 -19.24
N PHE A 255 0.88 -7.79 -18.27
CA PHE A 255 0.47 -8.50 -17.06
C PHE A 255 -1.06 -8.41 -16.85
N PRO A 256 -1.87 -9.10 -17.69
CA PRO A 256 -3.33 -8.95 -17.70
C PRO A 256 -4.02 -9.45 -16.41
N HIS A 257 -3.34 -10.22 -15.60
CA HIS A 257 -3.80 -10.70 -14.29
C HIS A 257 -3.66 -9.65 -13.17
N TYR A 258 -2.99 -8.51 -13.44
CA TYR A 258 -2.84 -7.39 -12.50
C TYR A 258 -3.75 -6.22 -12.86
N MET A 259 -4.18 -5.50 -11.85
CA MET A 259 -4.60 -4.12 -12.01
C MET A 259 -3.39 -3.19 -11.83
N LEU A 260 -3.45 -1.99 -12.41
CA LEU A 260 -2.50 -0.93 -12.16
C LEU A 260 -3.22 0.42 -12.05
N GLY A 261 -2.83 1.24 -11.08
CA GLY A 261 -3.39 2.58 -10.90
C GLY A 261 -2.33 3.58 -10.44
N SER A 262 -2.65 4.85 -10.58
CA SER A 262 -1.81 5.96 -10.12
C SER A 262 -2.49 6.72 -8.99
N ASN A 263 -1.73 7.12 -7.98
CA ASN A 263 -2.18 8.20 -7.10
C ASN A 263 -2.40 9.48 -7.91
N ALA A 264 -3.21 10.38 -7.39
CA ALA A 264 -3.32 11.73 -7.90
C ALA A 264 -1.98 12.49 -7.75
N ASP A 265 -1.68 13.40 -8.67
CA ASP A 265 -0.42 14.14 -8.76
C ASP A 265 -0.41 15.49 -8.03
N LEU A 266 -1.49 15.83 -7.30
CA LEU A 266 -1.58 17.05 -6.52
C LEU A 266 -1.50 16.77 -5.01
N PRO A 267 -0.95 17.68 -4.20
CA PRO A 267 -0.97 17.61 -2.74
C PRO A 267 -2.40 17.43 -2.21
N ILE A 268 -2.53 16.94 -0.96
CA ILE A 268 -3.83 16.75 -0.27
C ILE A 268 -4.61 15.53 -0.81
N VAL A 269 -4.68 15.36 -2.13
CA VAL A 269 -5.42 14.28 -2.79
C VAL A 269 -4.51 13.20 -3.40
N GLY A 270 -3.18 13.41 -3.34
CA GLY A 270 -2.17 12.45 -3.81
C GLY A 270 -1.69 11.50 -2.72
N GLY A 271 -0.82 10.56 -3.11
CA GLY A 271 -0.10 9.68 -2.20
C GLY A 271 1.02 10.39 -1.43
N SER A 272 1.72 9.63 -0.59
CA SER A 272 2.80 10.14 0.26
C SER A 272 4.09 10.49 -0.49
N ILE A 273 4.30 9.97 -1.70
CA ILE A 273 5.50 10.18 -2.51
C ILE A 273 5.08 10.78 -3.85
N LEU A 274 5.06 12.11 -3.95
CA LEU A 274 4.73 12.84 -5.18
C LEU A 274 5.95 13.20 -6.02
N ASN A 275 7.14 13.13 -5.43
CA ASN A 275 8.40 13.53 -6.06
C ASN A 275 9.08 12.42 -6.88
N HIS A 276 8.51 11.21 -6.91
CA HIS A 276 8.97 10.11 -7.73
C HIS A 276 7.79 9.43 -8.43
N ASP A 277 7.76 9.50 -9.76
CA ASP A 277 6.67 8.96 -10.58
C ASP A 277 6.57 7.43 -10.44
N HIS A 278 5.38 6.97 -10.05
CA HIS A 278 5.14 5.55 -9.79
C HIS A 278 3.66 5.20 -9.87
N PHE A 279 3.41 3.92 -10.08
CA PHE A 279 2.10 3.28 -10.02
C PHE A 279 2.06 2.26 -8.89
N GLN A 280 0.87 1.88 -8.47
CA GLN A 280 0.62 0.76 -7.57
C GLN A 280 -0.31 -0.24 -8.24
N GLY A 281 -0.06 -1.53 -8.03
CA GLY A 281 -0.83 -2.59 -8.66
C GLY A 281 -0.72 -3.92 -7.93
N GLY A 282 -1.24 -4.96 -8.58
CA GLY A 282 -1.21 -6.33 -8.07
C GLY A 282 -2.42 -7.16 -8.50
N ARG A 283 -2.43 -8.44 -8.11
CA ARG A 283 -3.54 -9.36 -8.33
C ARG A 283 -4.49 -9.27 -7.15
N TYR A 284 -5.41 -8.30 -7.21
CA TYR A 284 -6.38 -8.11 -6.13
C TYR A 284 -7.73 -7.60 -6.64
N HIS A 285 -8.81 -8.07 -6.02
CA HIS A 285 -10.16 -7.61 -6.24
C HIS A 285 -10.56 -6.68 -5.09
N PHE A 286 -10.80 -5.41 -5.40
CA PHE A 286 -11.10 -4.40 -4.40
C PHE A 286 -12.61 -4.20 -4.27
N PRO A 287 -13.11 -3.70 -3.12
CA PRO A 287 -14.52 -3.37 -2.94
C PRO A 287 -15.12 -2.50 -4.06
N MET A 288 -14.35 -1.56 -4.59
CA MET A 288 -14.79 -0.71 -5.71
C MET A 288 -15.06 -1.49 -7.01
N ASP A 289 -14.46 -2.67 -7.18
CA ASP A 289 -14.67 -3.48 -8.40
C ASP A 289 -16.11 -4.04 -8.46
N ASP A 290 -16.79 -4.16 -7.30
CA ASP A 290 -18.17 -4.58 -7.16
C ASP A 290 -19.17 -3.40 -7.14
N ALA A 291 -18.67 -2.17 -7.32
CA ALA A 291 -19.53 -0.99 -7.32
C ALA A 291 -20.55 -1.06 -8.48
N LYS A 292 -21.82 -0.82 -8.15
CA LYS A 292 -22.90 -0.82 -9.14
C LYS A 292 -22.82 0.39 -10.06
N VAL A 293 -23.37 0.26 -11.26
CA VAL A 293 -23.59 1.40 -12.15
C VAL A 293 -24.73 2.24 -11.59
N ARG A 294 -24.48 3.50 -11.31
CA ARG A 294 -25.49 4.50 -10.90
C ARG A 294 -26.19 5.13 -12.10
N CYS A 295 -25.44 5.40 -13.17
CA CYS A 295 -25.94 5.99 -14.39
C CYS A 295 -25.14 5.44 -15.58
N GLN A 296 -25.85 4.78 -16.50
CA GLN A 296 -25.25 4.40 -17.78
C GLN A 296 -25.26 5.62 -18.70
N LEU A 297 -24.12 5.84 -19.42
CA LEU A 297 -23.98 6.97 -20.31
C LEU A 297 -23.83 6.49 -21.77
N LYS A 298 -24.52 7.17 -22.67
CA LYS A 298 -24.27 7.00 -24.10
C LYS A 298 -23.01 7.77 -24.48
N SER A 299 -21.98 7.04 -24.88
CA SER A 299 -20.68 7.62 -25.26
C SER A 299 -20.76 8.29 -26.64
N PRO A 300 -20.16 9.47 -26.83
CA PRO A 300 -19.97 10.05 -28.15
C PRO A 300 -18.88 9.34 -28.97
N VAL A 301 -18.12 8.43 -28.36
CA VAL A 301 -16.98 7.73 -28.97
C VAL A 301 -17.39 6.29 -29.28
N PRO A 302 -17.40 5.87 -30.55
CA PRO A 302 -17.70 4.49 -30.93
C PRO A 302 -16.74 3.49 -30.26
N GLY A 303 -17.27 2.35 -29.79
CA GLY A 303 -16.48 1.30 -29.14
C GLY A 303 -16.12 1.56 -27.68
N VAL A 304 -16.49 2.72 -27.12
CA VAL A 304 -16.34 3.04 -25.70
C VAL A 304 -17.69 3.00 -25.01
N SER A 305 -17.82 2.16 -23.99
CA SER A 305 -18.92 2.21 -23.01
C SER A 305 -18.51 3.10 -21.85
N ALA A 306 -19.45 3.88 -21.32
CA ALA A 306 -19.19 4.77 -20.19
C ALA A 306 -20.30 4.69 -19.15
N ALA A 307 -19.92 4.75 -17.87
CA ALA A 307 -20.88 4.76 -16.75
C ALA A 307 -20.35 5.60 -15.59
N LEU A 308 -21.28 6.13 -14.78
CA LEU A 308 -20.97 6.68 -13.46
C LEU A 308 -21.22 5.57 -12.42
N LEU A 309 -20.24 5.31 -11.59
CA LEU A 309 -20.37 4.28 -10.55
C LEU A 309 -21.14 4.81 -9.34
N ASP A 310 -21.90 3.91 -8.71
CA ASP A 310 -22.48 4.15 -7.38
C ASP A 310 -21.40 3.89 -6.31
N TRP A 311 -20.43 4.78 -6.28
CA TRP A 311 -19.30 4.78 -5.37
C TRP A 311 -19.19 6.14 -4.69
N PRO A 312 -18.74 6.23 -3.41
CA PRO A 312 -18.66 7.52 -2.71
C PRO A 312 -17.76 8.54 -3.40
N MET A 313 -16.70 8.07 -4.04
CA MET A 313 -15.82 8.91 -4.84
C MET A 313 -16.28 8.94 -6.30
N SER A 314 -16.36 10.15 -6.86
CA SER A 314 -16.94 10.39 -8.19
C SER A 314 -16.11 9.70 -9.28
N THR A 315 -16.61 8.59 -9.78
CA THR A 315 -15.90 7.71 -10.71
C THR A 315 -16.62 7.61 -12.04
N ILE A 316 -15.88 7.90 -13.11
CA ILE A 316 -16.24 7.58 -14.49
C ILE A 316 -15.58 6.25 -14.83
N GLN A 317 -16.36 5.25 -15.19
CA GLN A 317 -15.85 4.00 -15.73
C GLN A 317 -15.95 4.02 -17.25
N LEU A 318 -14.83 3.82 -17.93
CA LEU A 318 -14.74 3.58 -19.37
C LEU A 318 -14.42 2.11 -19.61
N SER A 319 -15.09 1.50 -20.59
CA SER A 319 -14.81 0.12 -20.99
C SER A 319 -14.79 -0.02 -22.51
N GLY A 320 -13.92 -0.88 -23.01
CA GLY A 320 -13.78 -1.16 -24.44
C GLY A 320 -12.63 -2.14 -24.70
N THR A 321 -12.46 -2.53 -25.95
CA THR A 321 -11.39 -3.45 -26.38
C THR A 321 -10.22 -2.73 -27.06
N ASP A 322 -10.46 -1.51 -27.58
CA ASP A 322 -9.40 -0.73 -28.26
C ASP A 322 -8.72 0.23 -27.29
N GLU A 323 -7.46 -0.07 -26.98
CA GLU A 323 -6.66 0.70 -26.03
C GLU A 323 -6.44 2.14 -26.46
N GLN A 324 -6.15 2.37 -27.76
CA GLN A 324 -5.84 3.72 -28.25
C GLN A 324 -7.05 4.64 -28.17
N THR A 325 -8.23 4.13 -28.43
CA THR A 325 -9.49 4.85 -28.28
C THR A 325 -9.75 5.19 -26.80
N LEU A 326 -9.54 4.22 -25.89
CA LEU A 326 -9.70 4.46 -24.45
C LEU A 326 -8.66 5.47 -23.90
N ILE A 327 -7.41 5.40 -24.33
CA ILE A 327 -6.35 6.34 -23.97
C ILE A 327 -6.69 7.76 -24.45
N ALA A 328 -7.16 7.88 -25.71
CA ALA A 328 -7.56 9.17 -26.26
C ALA A 328 -8.72 9.78 -25.47
N GLU A 329 -9.72 8.97 -25.16
CA GLU A 329 -10.91 9.41 -24.41
C GLU A 329 -10.59 9.77 -22.95
N ALA A 330 -9.81 8.95 -22.26
CA ALA A 330 -9.34 9.26 -20.91
C ALA A 330 -8.54 10.58 -20.86
N SER A 331 -7.70 10.79 -21.89
CA SER A 331 -6.93 12.03 -22.03
C SER A 331 -7.84 13.24 -22.27
N ARG A 332 -8.89 13.10 -23.07
CA ARG A 332 -9.90 14.13 -23.32
C ARG A 332 -10.64 14.49 -22.04
N ILE A 333 -11.08 13.49 -21.28
CA ILE A 333 -11.76 13.69 -19.99
C ILE A 333 -10.82 14.37 -18.98
N LEU A 334 -9.57 13.94 -18.84
CA LEU A 334 -8.58 14.57 -17.97
C LEU A 334 -8.37 16.04 -18.29
N ASN A 335 -8.18 16.37 -19.58
CA ASN A 335 -7.94 17.74 -20.02
C ASN A 335 -9.16 18.63 -19.77
N ALA A 336 -10.35 18.13 -20.02
CA ALA A 336 -11.59 18.86 -19.73
C ALA A 336 -11.77 19.05 -18.22
N TRP A 337 -11.55 18.00 -17.40
CA TRP A 337 -11.67 18.09 -15.94
C TRP A 337 -10.72 19.14 -15.34
N ARG A 338 -9.50 19.22 -15.83
CA ARG A 338 -8.52 20.22 -15.35
C ARG A 338 -8.99 21.66 -15.48
N GLY A 339 -9.78 21.97 -16.48
CA GLY A 339 -10.33 23.33 -16.67
C GLY A 339 -11.78 23.50 -16.23
N TYR A 340 -12.40 22.47 -15.64
CA TYR A 340 -13.82 22.46 -15.34
C TYR A 340 -14.12 23.00 -13.93
N SER A 341 -15.04 23.95 -13.85
CA SER A 341 -15.59 24.44 -12.59
C SER A 341 -17.11 24.24 -12.55
N ASP A 342 -17.62 23.83 -11.39
CA ASP A 342 -19.06 23.73 -11.09
C ASP A 342 -19.32 24.38 -9.73
N ALA A 343 -19.66 25.66 -9.74
CA ALA A 343 -19.88 26.45 -8.52
C ALA A 343 -21.04 25.87 -7.67
N GLN A 344 -22.02 25.21 -8.30
CA GLN A 344 -23.15 24.59 -7.58
C GLN A 344 -22.70 23.38 -6.72
N CYS A 345 -21.61 22.74 -7.14
CA CYS A 345 -21.00 21.63 -6.39
C CYS A 345 -19.74 22.07 -5.62
N GLY A 346 -19.44 23.36 -5.56
CA GLY A 346 -18.25 23.89 -4.88
C GLY A 346 -16.92 23.52 -5.57
N ILE A 347 -16.97 23.09 -6.83
CA ILE A 347 -15.81 22.67 -7.62
C ILE A 347 -15.26 23.87 -8.38
N PHE A 348 -13.98 24.19 -8.16
CA PHE A 348 -13.24 25.21 -8.91
C PHE A 348 -11.96 24.58 -9.48
N ALA A 349 -11.73 24.81 -10.77
CA ALA A 349 -10.56 24.28 -11.46
C ALA A 349 -9.26 24.88 -10.92
N GLU A 350 -9.31 26.16 -10.54
CA GLU A 350 -8.18 26.88 -9.96
C GLU A 350 -8.66 28.00 -9.00
N THR A 351 -7.77 28.43 -8.13
CA THR A 351 -7.93 29.62 -7.27
C THR A 351 -6.60 30.36 -7.27
N ASP A 352 -6.61 31.64 -7.61
CA ASP A 352 -5.43 32.50 -7.68
C ASP A 352 -4.27 31.88 -8.51
N GLY A 353 -4.61 31.25 -9.63
CA GLY A 353 -3.66 30.57 -10.52
C GLY A 353 -3.16 29.21 -10.03
N THR A 354 -3.65 28.72 -8.90
CA THR A 354 -3.31 27.38 -8.37
C THR A 354 -4.32 26.34 -8.87
N PRO A 355 -3.90 25.32 -9.63
CA PRO A 355 -4.80 24.29 -10.15
C PRO A 355 -5.23 23.31 -9.04
N HIS A 356 -6.48 22.85 -9.11
CA HIS A 356 -7.09 21.97 -8.11
C HIS A 356 -7.52 20.60 -8.65
N ASN A 357 -7.87 20.52 -9.94
CA ASN A 357 -8.45 19.32 -10.53
C ASN A 357 -7.38 18.33 -11.02
N THR A 358 -7.54 17.08 -10.65
CA THR A 358 -6.76 15.95 -11.13
C THR A 358 -7.57 14.66 -11.09
N ILE A 359 -6.99 13.53 -11.48
CA ILE A 359 -7.64 12.23 -11.54
C ILE A 359 -6.77 11.16 -10.88
N THR A 360 -7.40 10.18 -10.24
CA THR A 360 -6.78 8.91 -9.84
C THR A 360 -7.25 7.85 -10.85
N PRO A 361 -6.42 7.45 -11.84
CA PRO A 361 -6.77 6.44 -12.82
C PRO A 361 -6.45 5.03 -12.32
N ILE A 362 -7.35 4.06 -12.62
CA ILE A 362 -7.21 2.65 -12.25
C ILE A 362 -7.62 1.80 -13.44
N LEU A 363 -6.72 0.95 -13.92
CA LEU A 363 -6.93 0.09 -15.07
C LEU A 363 -6.83 -1.38 -14.70
N ARG A 364 -7.74 -2.19 -15.24
CA ARG A 364 -7.64 -3.65 -15.27
C ARG A 364 -8.15 -4.21 -16.59
N LYS A 365 -7.76 -5.43 -16.89
CA LYS A 365 -8.27 -6.20 -18.02
C LYS A 365 -9.15 -7.34 -17.52
N GLU A 366 -10.32 -7.53 -18.17
CA GLU A 366 -11.27 -8.60 -17.89
C GLU A 366 -11.62 -9.29 -19.20
N GLY A 367 -11.05 -10.48 -19.43
CA GLY A 367 -11.10 -11.10 -20.74
C GLY A 367 -10.47 -10.21 -21.80
N GLU A 368 -11.22 -9.87 -22.86
CA GLU A 368 -10.74 -8.98 -23.92
C GLU A 368 -11.03 -7.49 -23.63
N GLN A 369 -11.78 -7.19 -22.57
CA GLN A 369 -12.16 -5.81 -22.25
C GLN A 369 -11.19 -5.17 -21.27
N TYR A 370 -10.86 -3.91 -21.50
CA TYR A 370 -10.27 -3.03 -20.52
C TYR A 370 -11.36 -2.31 -19.74
N ARG A 371 -11.15 -2.17 -18.44
CA ARG A 371 -11.97 -1.37 -17.52
C ARG A 371 -11.09 -0.29 -16.91
N LEU A 372 -11.30 0.95 -17.30
CA LEU A 372 -10.57 2.12 -16.82
C LEU A 372 -11.48 2.97 -15.96
N ASN A 373 -11.20 3.05 -14.66
CA ASN A 373 -11.86 3.92 -13.71
C ASN A 373 -11.08 5.24 -13.59
N LEU A 374 -11.75 6.35 -13.82
CA LEU A 374 -11.23 7.70 -13.68
C LEU A 374 -11.90 8.34 -12.45
N VAL A 375 -11.21 8.35 -11.32
CA VAL A 375 -11.73 8.95 -10.10
C VAL A 375 -11.36 10.42 -10.04
N LEU A 376 -12.36 11.29 -10.09
CA LEU A 376 -12.18 12.74 -10.11
C LEU A 376 -11.73 13.24 -8.73
N ARG A 377 -10.72 14.10 -8.70
CA ARG A 377 -10.14 14.67 -7.47
C ARG A 377 -10.05 16.19 -7.58
N ASN A 378 -10.15 16.86 -6.43
CA ASN A 378 -9.95 18.29 -6.31
C ASN A 378 -9.31 18.58 -4.94
N ASN A 379 -8.21 19.34 -4.92
CA ASN A 379 -7.43 19.61 -3.70
C ASN A 379 -7.69 21.00 -3.08
N ARG A 380 -8.77 21.69 -3.47
CA ARG A 380 -9.08 23.02 -2.97
C ARG A 380 -9.29 23.00 -1.46
N THR A 381 -8.78 24.00 -0.78
CA THR A 381 -8.95 24.26 0.66
C THR A 381 -9.88 25.45 0.91
N SER A 382 -10.33 25.59 2.15
CA SER A 382 -11.03 26.78 2.66
C SER A 382 -10.59 27.02 4.11
N GLU A 383 -11.01 28.16 4.70
CA GLU A 383 -10.79 28.42 6.13
C GLU A 383 -11.43 27.36 7.02
N GLU A 384 -12.62 26.87 6.65
CA GLU A 384 -13.33 25.80 7.35
C GLU A 384 -12.65 24.43 7.15
N HIS A 385 -12.09 24.18 5.95
CA HIS A 385 -11.46 22.94 5.56
C HIS A 385 -9.99 23.14 5.13
N PRO A 386 -9.07 23.46 6.07
CA PRO A 386 -7.67 23.76 5.73
C PRO A 386 -6.88 22.56 5.21
N LEU A 387 -7.36 21.33 5.47
CA LEU A 387 -6.78 20.11 4.92
C LEU A 387 -7.41 19.66 3.60
N GLY A 388 -8.40 20.41 3.07
CA GLY A 388 -9.11 20.12 1.83
C GLY A 388 -10.61 20.01 2.02
N ILE A 389 -11.36 20.61 1.09
CA ILE A 389 -12.84 20.53 1.06
C ILE A 389 -13.27 19.08 0.69
N PHE A 390 -12.52 18.46 -0.24
CA PHE A 390 -12.72 17.09 -0.70
C PHE A 390 -11.68 16.15 -0.05
N HIS A 391 -11.64 16.16 1.27
CA HIS A 391 -10.73 15.45 2.15
C HIS A 391 -11.48 15.06 3.42
N PRO A 392 -11.07 14.02 4.18
CA PRO A 392 -11.70 13.68 5.45
C PRO A 392 -11.83 14.88 6.39
N HIS A 393 -13.03 15.17 6.85
CA HIS A 393 -13.31 16.30 7.72
C HIS A 393 -12.93 16.02 9.17
N ALA A 394 -12.75 17.09 9.96
CA ALA A 394 -12.22 17.02 11.33
C ALA A 394 -12.90 16.01 12.27
N PRO A 395 -14.24 15.81 12.26
CA PRO A 395 -14.89 14.81 13.11
C PRO A 395 -14.40 13.37 12.87
N LEU A 396 -13.88 13.05 11.67
CA LEU A 396 -13.43 11.72 11.30
C LEU A 396 -11.94 11.47 11.62
N HIS A 397 -11.19 12.51 12.00
CA HIS A 397 -9.74 12.44 12.17
C HIS A 397 -9.29 11.54 13.33
N HIS A 398 -10.16 11.22 14.26
CA HIS A 398 -9.85 10.25 15.32
C HIS A 398 -9.62 8.82 14.75
N ILE A 399 -10.20 8.50 13.59
CA ILE A 399 -10.00 7.24 12.86
C ILE A 399 -9.05 7.43 11.66
N LYS A 400 -9.35 8.38 10.75
CA LYS A 400 -8.58 8.61 9.52
C LYS A 400 -8.42 10.11 9.25
N LYS A 401 -7.17 10.59 9.29
CA LYS A 401 -6.82 11.99 9.05
C LYS A 401 -6.02 12.18 7.75
N GLU A 402 -5.30 11.13 7.35
CA GLU A 402 -4.36 11.17 6.23
C GLU A 402 -5.11 11.30 4.89
N ASN A 403 -4.38 11.73 3.86
CA ASN A 403 -4.87 11.79 2.48
C ASN A 403 -5.41 10.44 2.02
N ILE A 404 -6.44 10.47 1.18
CA ILE A 404 -7.03 9.27 0.58
C ILE A 404 -6.25 8.94 -0.69
N GLY A 405 -5.40 7.94 -0.59
CA GLY A 405 -4.60 7.41 -1.68
C GLY A 405 -5.34 6.37 -2.53
N LEU A 406 -4.65 5.81 -3.54
CA LEU A 406 -5.20 4.86 -4.50
C LEU A 406 -5.92 3.68 -3.84
N ILE A 407 -5.35 3.12 -2.78
CA ILE A 407 -5.86 1.90 -2.11
C ILE A 407 -7.16 2.21 -1.37
N GLU A 408 -7.21 3.30 -0.62
CA GLU A 408 -8.42 3.75 0.07
C GLU A 408 -9.52 4.15 -0.93
N VAL A 409 -9.16 4.78 -2.05
CA VAL A 409 -10.09 5.09 -3.14
C VAL A 409 -10.83 3.84 -3.61
N MET A 410 -10.15 2.69 -3.64
CA MET A 410 -10.71 1.40 -4.03
C MET A 410 -11.45 0.66 -2.89
N GLY A 411 -11.54 1.26 -1.69
CA GLY A 411 -12.32 0.73 -0.57
C GLY A 411 -11.55 -0.16 0.40
N LEU A 412 -10.23 -0.28 0.28
CA LEU A 412 -9.36 -0.92 1.27
C LEU A 412 -8.71 0.15 2.15
N PHE A 413 -9.14 0.23 3.39
CA PHE A 413 -8.62 1.19 4.37
C PHE A 413 -7.44 0.62 5.15
N ILE A 414 -6.34 1.38 5.18
CA ILE A 414 -5.18 1.08 6.01
C ILE A 414 -5.17 2.07 7.18
N LEU A 415 -5.53 1.56 8.36
CA LEU A 415 -5.66 2.32 9.58
C LEU A 415 -4.44 2.13 10.50
N PRO A 416 -4.08 3.14 11.31
CA PRO A 416 -2.91 3.07 12.19
C PRO A 416 -3.07 2.01 13.29
N GLY A 417 -1.94 1.38 13.68
CA GLY A 417 -1.88 0.31 14.65
C GLY A 417 -2.44 0.65 16.04
N ARG A 418 -2.31 1.94 16.45
CA ARG A 418 -2.88 2.45 17.71
C ARG A 418 -4.37 2.12 17.89
N LEU A 419 -5.13 2.04 16.81
CA LEU A 419 -6.57 1.75 16.88
C LEU A 419 -6.87 0.37 17.44
N LYS A 420 -5.95 -0.61 17.40
CA LYS A 420 -6.17 -1.91 18.04
C LYS A 420 -6.38 -1.77 19.55
N THR A 421 -5.52 -1.01 20.20
CA THR A 421 -5.58 -0.81 21.66
C THR A 421 -6.64 0.23 22.06
N GLU A 422 -6.77 1.30 21.27
CA GLU A 422 -7.76 2.34 21.52
C GLU A 422 -9.19 1.78 21.42
N LEU A 423 -9.55 1.06 20.35
CA LEU A 423 -10.87 0.46 20.20
C LEU A 423 -11.16 -0.62 21.26
N ALA A 424 -10.17 -1.44 21.63
CA ALA A 424 -10.33 -2.40 22.71
C ALA A 424 -10.65 -1.71 24.06
N ALA A 425 -10.03 -0.56 24.32
CA ALA A 425 -10.32 0.22 25.54
C ALA A 425 -11.72 0.85 25.56
N LEU A 426 -12.35 1.05 24.37
CA LEU A 426 -13.70 1.56 24.24
C LEU A 426 -14.78 0.52 24.55
N ASN A 427 -14.47 -0.78 24.50
CA ASN A 427 -15.43 -1.85 24.80
C ASN A 427 -16.10 -1.67 26.17
N GLY A 428 -15.33 -1.27 27.20
CA GLY A 428 -15.86 -1.08 28.55
C GLY A 428 -16.94 0.00 28.67
N TYR A 429 -17.00 0.96 27.76
CA TYR A 429 -18.10 1.95 27.73
C TYR A 429 -19.37 1.38 27.15
N LEU A 430 -19.25 0.51 26.13
CA LEU A 430 -20.39 -0.17 25.50
C LEU A 430 -20.95 -1.30 26.37
N THR A 431 -20.12 -1.97 27.18
CA THR A 431 -20.57 -2.99 28.15
C THR A 431 -21.09 -2.40 29.45
N GLY A 432 -20.95 -1.09 29.67
CA GLY A 432 -21.34 -0.43 30.94
C GLY A 432 -20.36 -0.67 32.07
N GLU A 433 -19.21 -1.34 31.85
CA GLU A 433 -18.15 -1.49 32.86
C GLU A 433 -17.48 -0.15 33.18
N LYS A 434 -17.47 0.79 32.24
CA LYS A 434 -16.98 2.15 32.40
C LYS A 434 -18.13 3.14 32.25
N PRO A 435 -18.24 4.14 33.14
CA PRO A 435 -19.25 5.19 32.98
C PRO A 435 -18.93 6.05 31.74
N LEU A 436 -19.96 6.42 30.97
CA LEU A 436 -19.83 7.27 29.79
C LEU A 436 -19.54 8.73 30.22
N VAL A 437 -18.32 8.97 30.69
CA VAL A 437 -17.81 10.28 31.08
C VAL A 437 -16.57 10.57 30.22
N ARG A 438 -16.44 11.84 29.77
CA ARG A 438 -15.29 12.24 28.96
C ARG A 438 -13.98 12.00 29.70
N PRO A 439 -13.06 11.20 29.16
CA PRO A 439 -11.75 10.98 29.74
C PRO A 439 -10.91 12.27 29.75
N ALA A 440 -9.84 12.28 30.54
CA ALA A 440 -8.87 13.37 30.50
C ALA A 440 -8.24 13.48 29.11
N GLU A 441 -7.84 14.68 28.66
CA GLU A 441 -7.23 14.90 27.34
C GLU A 441 -5.96 14.06 27.09
N SER A 442 -5.26 13.68 28.16
CA SER A 442 -4.09 12.81 28.10
C SER A 442 -4.43 11.33 27.84
N ASP A 443 -5.71 10.94 27.96
CA ASP A 443 -6.15 9.58 27.65
C ASP A 443 -6.24 9.41 26.11
N PRO A 444 -5.62 8.38 25.53
CA PRO A 444 -5.69 8.10 24.10
C PRO A 444 -7.12 7.96 23.55
N CYS A 445 -8.09 7.58 24.41
CA CYS A 445 -9.48 7.42 24.04
C CYS A 445 -10.27 8.76 24.02
N ALA A 446 -9.73 9.85 24.58
CA ALA A 446 -10.44 11.13 24.66
C ALA A 446 -10.90 11.67 23.29
N LYS A 447 -10.09 11.47 22.25
CA LYS A 447 -10.40 11.87 20.87
C LYS A 447 -11.57 11.12 20.24
N HIS A 448 -11.95 9.95 20.79
CA HIS A 448 -13.07 9.14 20.29
C HIS A 448 -14.38 9.43 21.05
N TYR A 449 -14.35 10.24 22.10
CA TYR A 449 -15.46 10.35 23.05
C TYR A 449 -16.78 10.83 22.40
N ASP A 450 -16.73 11.86 21.56
CA ASP A 450 -17.93 12.41 20.94
C ASP A 450 -18.59 11.37 20.01
N TRP A 451 -17.79 10.74 19.16
CA TRP A 451 -18.23 9.63 18.33
C TRP A 451 -18.75 8.44 19.17
N LEU A 452 -18.02 8.05 20.24
CA LEU A 452 -18.46 6.96 21.11
C LEU A 452 -19.80 7.24 21.77
N THR A 453 -20.07 8.50 22.18
CA THR A 453 -21.35 8.91 22.75
C THR A 453 -22.49 8.68 21.76
N GLU A 454 -22.29 8.99 20.48
CA GLU A 454 -23.27 8.72 19.41
C GLU A 454 -23.44 7.22 19.18
N VAL A 455 -22.35 6.43 19.21
CA VAL A 455 -22.40 4.96 19.09
C VAL A 455 -23.24 4.36 20.22
N VAL A 456 -22.98 4.75 21.47
CA VAL A 456 -23.76 4.28 22.63
C VAL A 456 -25.21 4.70 22.52
N ALA A 457 -25.50 5.91 22.04
CA ALA A 457 -26.88 6.38 21.85
C ALA A 457 -27.64 5.56 20.78
N ARG A 458 -26.97 5.09 19.71
CA ARG A 458 -27.58 4.28 18.66
C ARG A 458 -27.80 2.82 19.06
N HIS A 459 -26.82 2.21 19.72
CA HIS A 459 -26.80 0.77 19.98
C HIS A 459 -27.22 0.38 21.42
N GLY A 460 -27.18 1.34 22.36
CA GLY A 460 -27.37 1.07 23.79
C GLY A 460 -26.18 0.32 24.39
N LEU A 461 -26.37 -0.17 25.62
CA LEU A 461 -25.38 -1.04 26.26
C LEU A 461 -25.57 -2.49 25.82
N VAL A 462 -24.45 -3.21 25.67
CA VAL A 462 -24.41 -4.62 25.26
C VAL A 462 -23.91 -5.52 26.38
N GLN A 463 -24.16 -6.82 26.26
CA GLN A 463 -23.86 -7.78 27.34
C GLN A 463 -22.42 -8.29 27.33
N THR A 464 -21.78 -8.30 26.15
CA THR A 464 -20.47 -8.92 25.98
C THR A 464 -19.47 -8.02 25.27
N SER A 465 -18.19 -8.19 25.59
CA SER A 465 -17.10 -7.51 24.89
C SER A 465 -17.04 -7.87 23.38
N ALA A 466 -17.48 -9.08 23.00
CA ALA A 466 -17.54 -9.49 21.61
C ALA A 466 -18.60 -8.71 20.82
N GLU A 467 -19.78 -8.45 21.41
CA GLU A 467 -20.81 -7.59 20.81
C GLU A 467 -20.31 -6.14 20.70
N ALA A 468 -19.67 -5.62 21.74
CA ALA A 468 -19.08 -4.28 21.73
C ALA A 468 -18.01 -4.15 20.61
N GLU A 469 -17.14 -5.14 20.46
CA GLU A 469 -16.13 -5.16 19.38
C GLU A 469 -16.77 -5.19 18.01
N ALA A 470 -17.80 -6.00 17.79
CA ALA A 470 -18.52 -6.09 16.52
C ALA A 470 -19.17 -4.75 16.16
N ILE A 471 -19.79 -4.07 17.12
CA ILE A 471 -20.35 -2.72 16.93
C ILE A 471 -19.26 -1.73 16.55
N LEU A 472 -18.15 -1.68 17.30
CA LEU A 472 -17.06 -0.74 17.03
C LEU A 472 -16.42 -0.98 15.66
N ARG A 473 -16.27 -2.23 15.22
CA ARG A 473 -15.79 -2.55 13.87
C ARG A 473 -16.72 -2.02 12.79
N GLN A 474 -18.04 -2.21 12.98
CA GLN A 474 -19.05 -1.70 12.06
C GLN A 474 -19.05 -0.18 12.03
N GLU A 475 -18.98 0.48 13.17
CA GLU A 475 -18.97 1.94 13.27
C GLU A 475 -17.69 2.57 12.68
N VAL A 476 -16.53 1.92 12.84
CA VAL A 476 -15.29 2.31 12.14
C VAL A 476 -15.44 2.23 10.63
N ALA A 477 -16.13 1.20 10.12
CA ALA A 477 -16.40 1.09 8.69
C ALA A 477 -17.34 2.20 8.18
N LEU A 478 -18.34 2.60 8.98
CA LEU A 478 -19.20 3.75 8.65
C LEU A 478 -18.40 5.06 8.62
N VAL A 479 -17.45 5.25 9.55
CA VAL A 479 -16.50 6.39 9.48
C VAL A 479 -15.69 6.34 8.20
N CYS A 480 -15.18 5.17 7.79
CA CYS A 480 -14.43 5.00 6.54
C CYS A 480 -15.29 5.30 5.30
N ALA A 481 -16.57 4.90 5.30
CA ALA A 481 -17.51 5.24 4.23
C ALA A 481 -17.74 6.76 4.14
N GLN A 482 -17.84 7.44 5.30
CA GLN A 482 -17.98 8.89 5.34
C GLN A 482 -16.68 9.60 4.85
N VAL A 483 -15.51 9.05 5.19
CA VAL A 483 -14.22 9.52 4.69
C VAL A 483 -14.17 9.53 3.15
N LEU A 484 -14.67 8.47 2.50
CA LEU A 484 -14.78 8.44 1.03
C LEU A 484 -15.81 9.44 0.52
N ALA A 485 -16.94 9.60 1.21
CA ALA A 485 -17.97 10.56 0.85
C ALA A 485 -17.47 12.00 0.94
N ASP A 486 -16.70 12.33 1.98
CA ASP A 486 -16.06 13.65 2.11
C ASP A 486 -15.06 13.90 0.97
N ALA A 487 -14.29 12.87 0.58
CA ALA A 487 -13.31 12.97 -0.51
C ALA A 487 -13.93 13.00 -1.93
N GLY A 488 -15.20 12.60 -2.09
CA GLY A 488 -15.92 12.64 -3.37
C GLY A 488 -16.26 14.08 -3.80
N VAL A 489 -15.93 14.44 -5.04
CA VAL A 489 -16.17 15.80 -5.58
C VAL A 489 -17.64 16.03 -5.89
N TYR A 490 -18.34 15.07 -6.45
CA TYR A 490 -19.81 15.08 -6.59
C TYR A 490 -20.40 14.17 -5.52
N LYS A 491 -21.24 14.73 -4.65
CA LYS A 491 -21.84 13.95 -3.54
C LYS A 491 -22.87 12.95 -4.05
N ARG A 492 -23.19 11.92 -3.24
CA ARG A 492 -24.11 10.84 -3.63
C ARG A 492 -25.59 11.22 -3.50
N ASP A 493 -25.93 12.50 -3.50
CA ASP A 493 -27.28 13.04 -3.56
C ASP A 493 -27.73 13.38 -5.00
N GLU A 494 -28.92 13.90 -5.16
CA GLU A 494 -29.46 14.30 -6.47
C GLU A 494 -28.69 15.48 -7.08
N ALA A 495 -28.29 16.44 -6.26
CA ALA A 495 -27.56 17.62 -6.70
C ALA A 495 -26.17 17.24 -7.22
N GLY A 496 -25.46 16.35 -6.52
CA GLY A 496 -24.17 15.84 -6.95
C GLY A 496 -24.27 15.00 -8.22
N LEU A 497 -25.29 14.14 -8.35
CA LEU A 497 -25.52 13.39 -9.59
C LEU A 497 -25.81 14.35 -10.76
N ALA A 498 -26.67 15.34 -10.57
CA ALA A 498 -26.96 16.33 -11.60
C ALA A 498 -25.71 17.14 -12.01
N GLY A 499 -24.84 17.49 -11.04
CA GLY A 499 -23.55 18.11 -11.30
C GLY A 499 -22.62 17.21 -12.13
N PHE A 500 -22.53 15.93 -11.76
CA PHE A 500 -21.70 14.96 -12.48
C PHE A 500 -22.21 14.76 -13.92
N GLN A 501 -23.52 14.67 -14.11
CA GLN A 501 -24.14 14.59 -15.43
C GLN A 501 -23.89 15.87 -16.26
N ARG A 502 -23.90 17.08 -15.64
CA ARG A 502 -23.54 18.32 -16.34
C ARG A 502 -22.11 18.27 -16.89
N PHE A 503 -21.16 17.80 -16.09
CA PHE A 503 -19.78 17.59 -16.56
C PHE A 503 -19.72 16.63 -17.74
N MET A 504 -20.36 15.48 -17.64
CA MET A 504 -20.37 14.49 -18.71
C MET A 504 -21.08 15.00 -19.98
N LYS A 505 -22.17 15.76 -19.81
CA LYS A 505 -22.89 16.37 -20.94
C LYS A 505 -22.02 17.42 -21.67
N ALA A 506 -21.19 18.20 -20.94
CA ALA A 506 -20.25 19.11 -21.54
C ALA A 506 -19.19 18.39 -22.42
N LEU A 507 -18.97 17.10 -22.18
CA LEU A 507 -18.14 16.20 -22.97
C LEU A 507 -18.91 15.46 -24.09
N GLY A 508 -20.21 15.74 -24.27
CA GLY A 508 -21.04 15.10 -25.30
C GLY A 508 -21.61 13.73 -24.90
N TYR A 509 -21.52 13.34 -23.63
CA TYR A 509 -22.21 12.15 -23.14
C TYR A 509 -23.69 12.45 -22.86
N GLU A 510 -24.55 11.47 -23.10
CA GLU A 510 -25.97 11.53 -22.80
C GLU A 510 -26.29 10.51 -21.70
N ALA A 511 -27.10 10.91 -20.70
CA ALA A 511 -27.57 10.04 -19.61
C ALA A 511 -28.85 9.29 -20.00
#